data_d3f1e8512a8e5087a3ff7322cf573ded
#
_entry.id   d3f1e8512a8e5087a3ff7322cf573ded
#
_cell.length_a   1.000
_cell.length_b   1.000
_cell.length_c   1.000
_cell.angle_alpha   90.00
_cell.angle_beta   90.00
_cell.angle_gamma   90.00
#
_symmetry.space_group_name_H-M   'P 1'
#
loop_
_entity.id
_entity.type
_entity.pdbx_description
1 polymer ?
#
loop_
_entity_poly.entity_id
_entity_poly.type
_entity_poly.pdbx_seq_one_letter_code
_entity_poly.pdbx_strand_id
1 'polypeptide(L)'
;HYTGSPVSAPARCVLMTGMHSGHAQIRYNNEMAYRGAINDHDSMFIHKELEGQYPLKANTMTIGRMMQNAGYTTGCFGKWGLGFPDSEGTPNKQGFNQFYGYNCQRQAHTYYPAFLYKNEERVYLKNKVINPHLARLGKDEDPYDPQNYKRFEQKEYANDLIFDELMSFVDENKQKPFFLMWTTPLPHVSLQAPERWVQH
;
A
#
# COMPACT_ATOMS: atom_id res chain seq x y z
N HIS A 1 2.35 -21.17 -8.22
CA HIS A 1 2.31 -19.76 -8.62
C HIS A 1 3.55 -19.03 -8.09
N TYR A 2 4.24 -18.31 -8.95
CA TYR A 2 5.46 -17.59 -8.60
C TYR A 2 5.27 -16.09 -8.81
N THR A 3 5.83 -15.28 -7.90
CA THR A 3 5.88 -13.83 -8.10
C THR A 3 6.88 -13.47 -9.20
N GLY A 4 6.60 -12.41 -9.95
CA GLY A 4 7.47 -11.96 -11.04
C GLY A 4 8.78 -11.29 -10.61
N SER A 5 8.95 -11.02 -9.29
CA SER A 5 10.17 -10.43 -8.72
C SER A 5 10.22 -10.68 -7.21
N PRO A 6 11.42 -10.76 -6.60
CA PRO A 6 11.57 -10.93 -5.15
C PRO A 6 11.31 -9.65 -4.35
N VAL A 7 11.15 -8.49 -5.00
CA VAL A 7 10.88 -7.20 -4.34
C VAL A 7 9.60 -6.55 -4.83
N SER A 8 9.02 -5.70 -4.01
CA SER A 8 7.62 -5.30 -4.07
C SER A 8 7.21 -4.52 -5.33
N ALA A 9 7.88 -3.40 -5.67
CA ALA A 9 7.44 -2.58 -6.81
C ALA A 9 7.55 -3.32 -8.15
N PRO A 10 8.65 -4.03 -8.47
CA PRO A 10 8.69 -4.82 -9.70
C PRO A 10 7.67 -5.96 -9.71
N ALA A 11 7.47 -6.67 -8.58
CA ALA A 11 6.46 -7.72 -8.52
C ALA A 11 5.05 -7.19 -8.79
N ARG A 12 4.71 -6.02 -8.23
CA ARG A 12 3.44 -5.33 -8.48
C ARG A 12 3.33 -4.87 -9.93
N CYS A 13 4.41 -4.33 -10.51
CA CYS A 13 4.44 -3.94 -11.91
C CYS A 13 4.16 -5.14 -12.84
N VAL A 14 4.83 -6.28 -12.59
CA VAL A 14 4.59 -7.53 -13.34
C VAL A 14 3.14 -8.00 -13.19
N LEU A 15 2.60 -7.99 -11.98
CA LEU A 15 1.21 -8.38 -11.72
C LEU A 15 0.21 -7.47 -12.43
N MET A 16 0.44 -6.15 -12.37
CA MET A 16 -0.45 -5.16 -12.98
C MET A 16 -0.45 -5.19 -14.49
N THR A 17 0.71 -5.49 -15.10
CA THR A 17 0.90 -5.35 -16.55
C THR A 17 0.92 -6.68 -17.30
N GLY A 18 1.06 -7.81 -16.61
CA GLY A 18 1.30 -9.11 -17.24
C GLY A 18 2.66 -9.22 -17.94
N MET A 19 3.53 -8.22 -17.81
CA MET A 19 4.83 -8.20 -18.47
C MET A 19 5.86 -8.98 -17.67
N HIS A 20 6.65 -9.82 -18.33
CA HIS A 20 7.79 -10.47 -17.71
C HIS A 20 8.77 -9.43 -17.13
N SER A 21 9.42 -9.76 -16.01
CA SER A 21 10.31 -8.83 -15.27
C SER A 21 11.42 -8.20 -16.13
N GLY A 22 11.91 -8.90 -17.16
CA GLY A 22 12.86 -8.38 -18.14
C GLY A 22 12.31 -7.26 -19.05
N HIS A 23 11.00 -7.18 -19.19
CA HIS A 23 10.27 -6.19 -20.00
C HIS A 23 9.43 -5.22 -19.15
N ALA A 24 9.31 -5.49 -17.85
CA ALA A 24 8.55 -4.63 -16.96
C ALA A 24 9.16 -3.24 -16.87
N GLN A 25 8.31 -2.23 -16.81
CA GLN A 25 8.69 -0.84 -16.72
C GLN A 25 9.42 -0.52 -15.41
N ILE A 26 8.94 -1.08 -14.30
CA ILE A 26 9.51 -0.89 -12.96
C ILE A 26 10.26 -2.16 -12.58
N ARG A 27 11.57 -2.04 -12.37
CA ARG A 27 12.47 -3.18 -12.11
C ARG A 27 13.12 -3.14 -10.73
N TYR A 28 12.96 -2.03 -9.98
CA TYR A 28 13.55 -1.80 -8.68
C TYR A 28 12.56 -1.13 -7.73
N ASN A 29 12.81 -1.20 -6.43
CA ASN A 29 12.06 -0.48 -5.39
C ASN A 29 12.56 0.97 -5.26
N ASN A 30 12.64 1.70 -6.36
CA ASN A 30 13.04 3.09 -6.33
C ASN A 30 11.91 3.97 -5.80
N GLU A 31 12.25 4.87 -4.89
CA GLU A 31 11.36 5.89 -4.37
C GLU A 31 11.70 7.25 -4.95
N MET A 32 10.71 8.13 -4.97
CA MET A 32 10.90 9.52 -5.40
C MET A 32 11.75 10.29 -4.40
N ALA A 33 11.54 10.07 -3.10
CA ALA A 33 12.43 10.58 -2.07
C ALA A 33 13.78 9.85 -2.12
N TYR A 34 14.86 10.62 -2.18
CA TYR A 34 16.20 10.08 -2.17
C TYR A 34 16.51 9.40 -0.84
N ARG A 35 16.93 8.13 -0.91
CA ARG A 35 17.25 7.30 0.26
C ARG A 35 18.66 7.54 0.84
N GLY A 36 19.43 8.50 0.35
CA GLY A 36 20.85 8.65 0.67
C GLY A 36 21.17 8.73 2.15
N ALA A 37 20.43 9.51 2.89
CA ALA A 37 20.53 9.60 4.36
C ALA A 37 19.35 8.91 5.03
N ILE A 38 19.11 7.63 4.68
CA ILE A 38 18.13 6.77 5.36
C ILE A 38 16.87 7.55 5.77
N ASN A 39 15.92 7.68 4.85
CA ASN A 39 14.57 8.07 5.18
C ASN A 39 14.39 9.55 5.55
N ASP A 40 14.38 10.37 4.57
CA ASP A 40 13.72 11.67 4.72
C ASP A 40 12.20 11.46 4.75
N HIS A 41 11.76 10.78 5.84
CA HIS A 41 10.36 10.47 6.07
C HIS A 41 9.55 11.75 6.26
N ASP A 42 10.14 12.75 6.91
CA ASP A 42 9.49 14.03 7.16
C ASP A 42 9.27 14.80 5.86
N SER A 43 10.25 14.80 4.95
CA SER A 43 10.08 15.40 3.62
C SER A 43 8.95 14.75 2.83
N MET A 44 8.75 13.44 2.93
CA MET A 44 7.64 12.74 2.27
C MET A 44 6.27 13.20 2.80
N PHE A 45 6.17 13.58 4.08
CA PHE A 45 4.92 14.12 4.64
C PHE A 45 4.60 15.51 4.11
N ILE A 46 5.64 16.34 3.92
CA ILE A 46 5.51 17.73 3.47
C ILE A 46 5.35 17.81 1.95
N HIS A 47 6.13 17.02 1.22
CA HIS A 47 6.23 17.04 -0.23
C HIS A 47 5.59 15.81 -0.86
N LYS A 48 4.34 15.95 -1.32
CA LYS A 48 3.59 14.85 -1.96
C LYS A 48 4.33 14.22 -3.13
N GLU A 49 5.08 14.99 -3.89
CA GLU A 49 5.87 14.52 -5.03
C GLU A 49 7.03 13.59 -4.64
N LEU A 50 7.41 13.58 -3.36
CA LEU A 50 8.42 12.67 -2.83
C LEU A 50 7.79 11.41 -2.22
N GLU A 51 6.47 11.39 -2.04
CA GLU A 51 5.75 10.30 -1.39
C GLU A 51 5.40 9.19 -2.37
N GLY A 52 6.25 8.22 -2.54
CA GLY A 52 5.92 7.04 -3.32
C GLY A 52 7.08 6.52 -4.16
N GLN A 53 6.73 5.64 -5.06
CA GLN A 53 7.65 4.98 -5.98
C GLN A 53 7.59 5.61 -7.37
N TYR A 54 8.57 5.28 -8.22
CA TYR A 54 8.54 5.69 -9.63
C TYR A 54 7.22 5.25 -10.29
N PRO A 55 6.56 6.17 -11.01
CA PRO A 55 5.21 5.92 -11.50
C PRO A 55 5.17 5.03 -12.74
N LEU A 56 4.12 4.24 -12.86
CA LEU A 56 3.71 3.68 -14.14
C LEU A 56 3.37 4.80 -15.11
N LYS A 57 3.68 4.60 -16.39
CA LYS A 57 3.35 5.56 -17.46
C LYS A 57 1.85 5.62 -17.70
N ALA A 58 1.38 6.78 -18.14
CA ALA A 58 -0.03 7.06 -18.45
C ALA A 58 -0.70 6.01 -19.35
N ASN A 59 0.02 5.54 -20.36
CA ASN A 59 -0.54 4.63 -21.39
C ASN A 59 -0.30 3.14 -21.08
N THR A 60 0.14 2.80 -19.86
CA THR A 60 0.35 1.40 -19.48
C THR A 60 -0.98 0.67 -19.43
N MET A 61 -1.09 -0.44 -20.17
CA MET A 61 -2.24 -1.33 -20.03
C MET A 61 -2.05 -2.14 -18.73
N THR A 62 -2.88 -1.85 -17.76
CA THR A 62 -2.93 -2.54 -16.47
C THR A 62 -4.14 -3.46 -16.39
N ILE A 63 -4.11 -4.43 -15.48
CA ILE A 63 -5.29 -5.26 -15.20
C ILE A 63 -6.49 -4.41 -14.78
N GLY A 64 -6.27 -3.32 -14.03
CA GLY A 64 -7.32 -2.37 -13.66
C GLY A 64 -8.00 -1.76 -14.89
N ARG A 65 -7.21 -1.22 -15.83
CA ARG A 65 -7.72 -0.67 -17.09
C ARG A 65 -8.41 -1.71 -17.96
N MET A 66 -7.83 -2.90 -18.04
CA MET A 66 -8.43 -4.00 -18.81
C MET A 66 -9.81 -4.34 -18.27
N MET A 67 -9.96 -4.48 -16.97
CA MET A 67 -11.24 -4.79 -16.34
C MET A 67 -12.22 -3.63 -16.45
N GLN A 68 -11.77 -2.38 -16.30
CA GLN A 68 -12.60 -1.19 -16.48
C GLN A 68 -13.11 -1.09 -17.92
N ASN A 69 -12.24 -1.34 -18.92
CA ASN A 69 -12.63 -1.36 -20.33
C ASN A 69 -13.62 -2.49 -20.66
N ALA A 70 -13.59 -3.58 -19.89
CA ALA A 70 -14.55 -4.68 -20.00
C ALA A 70 -15.88 -4.41 -19.26
N GLY A 71 -16.07 -3.20 -18.71
CA GLY A 71 -17.31 -2.79 -18.05
C GLY A 71 -17.41 -3.17 -16.56
N TYR A 72 -16.32 -3.59 -15.93
CA TYR A 72 -16.30 -3.85 -14.51
C TYR A 72 -16.13 -2.56 -13.71
N THR A 73 -16.80 -2.46 -12.57
CA THR A 73 -16.43 -1.49 -11.54
C THR A 73 -15.18 -2.01 -10.81
N THR A 74 -14.14 -1.18 -10.72
CA THR A 74 -12.83 -1.65 -10.25
C THR A 74 -12.44 -1.01 -8.92
N GLY A 75 -11.98 -1.81 -7.96
CA GLY A 75 -11.50 -1.36 -6.66
C GLY A 75 -10.12 -1.95 -6.32
N CYS A 76 -9.26 -1.15 -5.71
CA CYS A 76 -7.96 -1.58 -5.20
C CYS A 76 -7.81 -1.15 -3.73
N PHE A 77 -7.52 -2.12 -2.85
CA PHE A 77 -7.49 -1.90 -1.40
C PHE A 77 -6.20 -2.46 -0.80
N GLY A 78 -5.43 -1.60 -0.14
CA GLY A 78 -4.18 -1.98 0.49
C GLY A 78 -2.98 -1.18 0.01
N LYS A 79 -1.86 -1.85 -0.26
CA LYS A 79 -0.59 -1.24 -0.66
C LYS A 79 -0.47 -1.12 -2.18
N TRP A 80 -0.22 0.09 -2.68
CA TRP A 80 -0.04 0.36 -4.10
C TRP A 80 1.43 0.29 -4.55
N GLY A 81 2.18 1.36 -4.44
CA GLY A 81 3.62 1.38 -4.69
C GLY A 81 4.07 1.44 -6.16
N LEU A 82 3.24 1.97 -7.05
CA LEU A 82 3.55 2.13 -8.48
C LEU A 82 3.34 3.57 -8.97
N GLY A 83 3.47 4.53 -8.04
CA GLY A 83 3.35 5.94 -8.31
C GLY A 83 3.51 6.78 -7.05
N PHE A 84 3.39 8.09 -7.20
CA PHE A 84 3.32 9.07 -6.14
C PHE A 84 2.08 9.97 -6.36
N PRO A 85 1.61 10.70 -5.34
CA PRO A 85 0.45 11.57 -5.48
C PRO A 85 0.58 12.51 -6.68
N ASP A 86 -0.53 12.69 -7.39
CA ASP A 86 -0.65 13.51 -8.61
C ASP A 86 0.07 12.95 -9.85
N SER A 87 0.87 11.87 -9.72
CA SER A 87 1.51 11.23 -10.86
C SER A 87 0.52 10.43 -11.72
N GLU A 88 0.93 10.08 -12.95
CA GLU A 88 0.17 9.18 -13.82
C GLU A 88 0.07 7.74 -13.29
N GLY A 89 0.90 7.40 -12.30
CA GLY A 89 0.97 6.08 -11.69
C GLY A 89 0.01 5.87 -10.51
N THR A 90 -0.88 6.81 -10.18
CA THR A 90 -1.86 6.63 -9.11
C THR A 90 -2.86 5.52 -9.44
N PRO A 91 -3.41 4.80 -8.44
CA PRO A 91 -4.38 3.73 -8.69
C PRO A 91 -5.54 4.15 -9.58
N ASN A 92 -6.12 5.32 -9.33
CA ASN A 92 -7.26 5.82 -10.10
C ASN A 92 -6.89 6.08 -11.56
N LYS A 93 -5.74 6.65 -11.84
CA LYS A 93 -5.23 6.84 -13.20
C LYS A 93 -4.80 5.53 -13.87
N GLN A 94 -4.60 4.47 -13.12
CA GLN A 94 -4.23 3.14 -13.61
C GLN A 94 -5.42 2.17 -13.69
N GLY A 95 -6.66 2.70 -13.68
CA GLY A 95 -7.86 1.96 -14.00
C GLY A 95 -8.64 1.40 -12.81
N PHE A 96 -8.46 1.98 -11.62
CA PHE A 96 -9.29 1.67 -10.46
C PHE A 96 -10.26 2.82 -10.17
N ASN A 97 -11.56 2.53 -10.15
CA ASN A 97 -12.59 3.51 -9.81
C ASN A 97 -12.50 3.94 -8.35
N GLN A 98 -12.11 3.01 -7.46
CA GLN A 98 -11.95 3.27 -6.04
C GLN A 98 -10.62 2.71 -5.55
N PHE A 99 -9.95 3.49 -4.73
CA PHE A 99 -8.74 3.10 -4.02
C PHE A 99 -8.85 3.48 -2.53
N TYR A 100 -8.44 2.57 -1.64
CA TYR A 100 -8.19 2.92 -0.25
C TYR A 100 -6.97 2.16 0.29
N GLY A 101 -5.99 2.90 0.83
CA GLY A 101 -4.79 2.27 1.38
C GLY A 101 -3.54 3.14 1.35
N TYR A 102 -2.40 2.47 1.26
CA TYR A 102 -1.09 3.10 1.20
C TYR A 102 -0.68 3.38 -0.24
N ASN A 103 -0.48 4.63 -0.60
CA ASN A 103 0.13 4.97 -1.87
C ASN A 103 1.63 4.61 -1.87
N CYS A 104 2.35 4.98 -0.81
CA CYS A 104 3.78 4.72 -0.64
C CYS A 104 4.06 3.39 0.06
N GLN A 105 4.95 2.56 -0.52
CA GLN A 105 5.33 1.28 0.08
C GLN A 105 6.06 1.44 1.42
N ARG A 106 6.84 2.51 1.59
CA ARG A 106 7.56 2.77 2.84
C ARG A 106 6.59 2.99 4.01
N GLN A 107 5.51 3.74 3.78
CA GLN A 107 4.49 3.95 4.81
C GLN A 107 3.78 2.66 5.21
N ALA A 108 3.68 1.70 4.30
CA ALA A 108 3.12 0.38 4.61
C ALA A 108 4.03 -0.51 5.49
N HIS A 109 5.15 0.03 5.98
CA HIS A 109 5.97 -0.61 7.03
C HIS A 109 5.52 -0.20 8.45
N THR A 110 4.43 0.52 8.60
CA THR A 110 3.66 0.63 9.84
C THR A 110 2.20 0.34 9.56
N TYR A 111 1.54 -0.42 10.45
CA TYR A 111 0.12 -0.69 10.36
C TYR A 111 -0.73 0.30 11.17
N TYR A 112 -0.07 1.31 11.74
CA TYR A 112 -0.66 2.48 12.37
C TYR A 112 -0.13 3.77 11.73
N PRO A 113 -0.41 4.00 10.43
CA PRO A 113 0.06 5.20 9.74
C PRO A 113 -0.67 6.46 10.23
N ALA A 114 -0.09 7.62 9.99
CA ALA A 114 -0.75 8.89 10.30
C ALA A 114 -1.86 9.22 9.27
N PHE A 115 -1.78 8.67 8.07
CA PHE A 115 -2.82 8.79 7.04
C PHE A 115 -2.80 7.61 6.07
N LEU A 116 -3.93 7.41 5.40
CA LEU A 116 -4.09 6.58 4.21
C LEU A 116 -4.59 7.45 3.06
N TYR A 117 -4.72 6.88 1.89
CA TYR A 117 -5.37 7.53 0.75
C TYR A 117 -6.74 6.93 0.49
N LYS A 118 -7.73 7.79 0.28
CA LYS A 118 -9.00 7.46 -0.36
C LYS A 118 -9.00 8.11 -1.73
N ASN A 119 -8.83 7.30 -2.75
CA ASN A 119 -8.52 7.77 -4.09
C ASN A 119 -7.23 8.62 -4.10
N GLU A 120 -7.30 9.87 -4.49
CA GLU A 120 -6.15 10.79 -4.56
C GLU A 120 -6.01 11.69 -3.33
N GLU A 121 -6.90 11.54 -2.32
CA GLU A 121 -6.93 12.39 -1.13
C GLU A 121 -6.39 11.70 0.11
N ARG A 122 -5.59 12.43 0.90
CA ARG A 122 -5.12 11.94 2.21
C ARG A 122 -6.27 11.94 3.21
N VAL A 123 -6.49 10.79 3.86
CA VAL A 123 -7.38 10.63 5.01
C VAL A 123 -6.52 10.50 6.25
N TYR A 124 -6.49 11.54 7.06
CA TYR A 124 -5.69 11.58 8.29
C TYR A 124 -6.33 10.73 9.39
N LEU A 125 -5.51 9.90 10.01
CA LEU A 125 -5.90 9.01 11.10
C LEU A 125 -5.52 9.63 12.46
N LYS A 126 -6.11 9.10 13.54
CA LYS A 126 -5.85 9.54 14.92
C LYS A 126 -4.55 8.96 15.49
N ASN A 127 -3.63 8.58 14.62
CA ASN A 127 -2.33 8.03 14.96
C ASN A 127 -1.26 9.14 14.96
N LYS A 128 -0.25 8.94 15.81
CA LYS A 128 0.95 9.79 15.78
C LYS A 128 1.80 9.43 14.57
N VAL A 129 2.48 10.42 14.01
CA VAL A 129 3.51 10.18 13.00
C VAL A 129 4.67 9.42 13.64
N ILE A 130 4.99 8.26 13.08
CA ILE A 130 6.17 7.49 13.43
C ILE A 130 6.94 7.12 12.16
N ASN A 131 8.26 7.07 12.26
CA ASN A 131 9.05 6.52 11.17
C ASN A 131 8.77 5.00 11.08
N PRO A 132 8.25 4.50 9.95
CA PRO A 132 7.86 3.09 9.83
C PRO A 132 9.00 2.11 10.12
N HIS A 133 10.24 2.49 9.85
CA HIS A 133 11.40 1.63 10.09
C HIS A 133 11.83 1.54 11.55
N LEU A 134 11.29 2.39 12.43
CA LEU A 134 11.57 2.35 13.87
C LEU A 134 10.61 1.45 14.64
N ALA A 135 9.54 0.98 14.04
CA ALA A 135 8.58 0.05 14.66
C ALA A 135 9.13 -1.39 14.63
N ARG A 136 10.24 -1.63 15.32
CA ARG A 136 10.93 -2.94 15.39
C ARG A 136 11.29 -3.28 16.83
N LEU A 137 11.33 -4.58 17.10
CA LEU A 137 11.87 -5.09 18.35
C LEU A 137 13.40 -4.86 18.43
N GLY A 138 13.89 -4.64 19.63
CA GLY A 138 15.32 -4.68 19.93
C GLY A 138 15.89 -6.09 19.76
N LYS A 139 17.21 -6.20 19.65
CA LYS A 139 17.89 -7.49 19.42
C LYS A 139 17.69 -8.49 20.57
N ASP A 140 17.50 -7.98 21.79
CA ASP A 140 17.40 -8.76 23.01
C ASP A 140 15.95 -8.93 23.48
N GLU A 141 14.98 -8.47 22.69
CA GLU A 141 13.55 -8.62 22.98
C GLU A 141 13.00 -9.91 22.38
N ASP A 142 12.25 -10.66 23.18
CA ASP A 142 11.62 -11.90 22.73
C ASP A 142 10.54 -11.61 21.68
N PRO A 143 10.68 -12.10 20.44
CA PRO A 143 9.69 -11.90 19.38
C PRO A 143 8.38 -12.69 19.63
N TYR A 144 8.36 -13.62 20.57
CA TYR A 144 7.16 -14.38 20.93
C TYR A 144 6.40 -13.80 22.12
N ASP A 145 6.95 -12.77 22.80
CA ASP A 145 6.23 -12.06 23.84
C ASP A 145 5.36 -10.93 23.24
N PRO A 146 4.02 -11.05 23.24
CA PRO A 146 3.12 -10.05 22.69
C PRO A 146 3.21 -8.69 23.41
N GLN A 147 3.69 -8.66 24.66
CA GLN A 147 3.85 -7.42 25.43
C GLN A 147 4.87 -6.48 24.76
N ASN A 148 5.89 -7.05 24.11
CA ASN A 148 6.93 -6.28 23.42
C ASN A 148 6.37 -5.48 22.21
N TYR A 149 5.19 -5.84 21.69
CA TYR A 149 4.55 -5.15 20.57
C TYR A 149 3.56 -4.08 21.01
N LYS A 150 3.08 -4.08 22.25
CA LYS A 150 2.07 -3.13 22.76
C LYS A 150 2.49 -1.66 22.57
N ARG A 151 3.77 -1.35 22.68
CA ARG A 151 4.28 0.00 22.50
C ARG A 151 4.11 0.54 21.08
N PHE A 152 3.84 -0.31 20.10
CA PHE A 152 3.61 0.07 18.71
C PHE A 152 2.12 0.25 18.39
N GLU A 153 1.23 -0.18 19.27
CA GLU A 153 -0.20 0.02 19.09
C GLU A 153 -0.56 1.49 19.18
N GLN A 154 -1.45 1.90 18.30
CA GLN A 154 -2.05 3.22 18.30
C GLN A 154 -3.59 3.09 18.16
N LYS A 155 -4.27 4.15 17.76
CA LYS A 155 -5.73 4.21 17.82
C LYS A 155 -6.42 3.52 16.65
N GLU A 156 -5.87 3.64 15.43
CA GLU A 156 -6.54 3.20 14.21
C GLU A 156 -5.62 2.26 13.42
N TYR A 157 -6.01 0.99 13.36
CA TYR A 157 -5.27 -0.06 12.67
C TYR A 157 -5.64 -0.06 11.19
N ALA A 158 -4.67 0.18 10.33
CA ALA A 158 -4.91 0.38 8.91
C ALA A 158 -5.55 -0.82 8.21
N ASN A 159 -5.20 -2.05 8.62
CA ASN A 159 -5.74 -3.23 7.93
C ASN A 159 -7.24 -3.42 8.21
N ASP A 160 -7.75 -3.01 9.38
CA ASP A 160 -9.20 -2.99 9.64
C ASP A 160 -9.90 -1.96 8.75
N LEU A 161 -9.36 -0.73 8.72
CA LEU A 161 -9.93 0.34 7.89
C LEU A 161 -9.94 -0.01 6.40
N ILE A 162 -8.87 -0.65 5.92
CA ILE A 162 -8.77 -1.11 4.54
C ILE A 162 -9.80 -2.21 4.28
N PHE A 163 -10.00 -3.11 5.21
CA PHE A 163 -10.99 -4.18 5.11
C PHE A 163 -12.42 -3.64 5.11
N ASP A 164 -12.73 -2.68 5.97
CA ASP A 164 -14.04 -2.04 6.03
C ASP A 164 -14.39 -1.32 4.71
N GLU A 165 -13.46 -0.57 4.15
CA GLU A 165 -13.66 0.10 2.84
C GLU A 165 -13.77 -0.92 1.69
N LEU A 166 -13.03 -2.03 1.75
CA LEU A 166 -13.14 -3.13 0.81
C LEU A 166 -14.53 -3.77 0.87
N MET A 167 -15.05 -4.04 2.08
CA MET A 167 -16.37 -4.62 2.25
C MET A 167 -17.48 -3.67 1.81
N SER A 168 -17.33 -2.37 2.08
CA SER A 168 -18.25 -1.35 1.56
C SER A 168 -18.30 -1.35 0.03
N PHE A 169 -17.13 -1.44 -0.63
CA PHE A 169 -17.06 -1.57 -2.08
C PHE A 169 -17.81 -2.80 -2.61
N VAL A 170 -17.67 -3.95 -1.94
CA VAL A 170 -18.38 -5.18 -2.32
C VAL A 170 -19.89 -4.97 -2.18
N ASP A 171 -20.34 -4.42 -1.06
CA ASP A 171 -21.77 -4.19 -0.81
C ASP A 171 -22.39 -3.22 -1.83
N GLU A 172 -21.70 -2.17 -2.18
CA GLU A 172 -22.15 -1.19 -3.19
C GLU A 172 -22.21 -1.76 -4.61
N ASN A 173 -21.39 -2.77 -4.90
CA ASN A 173 -21.21 -3.27 -6.28
C ASN A 173 -21.69 -4.71 -6.50
N LYS A 174 -22.19 -5.43 -5.48
CA LYS A 174 -22.58 -6.86 -5.56
C LYS A 174 -23.66 -7.21 -6.60
N GLN A 175 -24.38 -6.22 -7.12
CA GLN A 175 -25.44 -6.42 -8.13
C GLN A 175 -24.95 -6.22 -9.57
N LYS A 176 -23.67 -5.93 -9.77
CA LYS A 176 -23.08 -5.71 -11.10
C LYS A 176 -21.67 -6.32 -11.16
N PRO A 177 -21.11 -6.56 -12.34
CA PRO A 177 -19.74 -7.02 -12.44
C PRO A 177 -18.77 -6.05 -11.78
N PHE A 178 -17.95 -6.54 -10.86
CA PHE A 178 -16.87 -5.77 -10.26
C PHE A 178 -15.56 -6.57 -10.24
N PHE A 179 -14.47 -5.87 -10.24
CA PHE A 179 -13.13 -6.39 -10.05
C PHE A 179 -12.51 -5.78 -8.80
N LEU A 180 -12.19 -6.62 -7.84
CA LEU A 180 -11.59 -6.21 -6.58
C LEU A 180 -10.17 -6.75 -6.48
N MET A 181 -9.23 -5.87 -6.18
CA MET A 181 -7.85 -6.20 -5.91
C MET A 181 -7.50 -5.86 -4.47
N TRP A 182 -7.32 -6.88 -3.65
CA TRP A 182 -6.87 -6.72 -2.27
C TRP A 182 -5.36 -6.91 -2.17
N THR A 183 -4.65 -5.81 -2.06
CA THR A 183 -3.19 -5.76 -1.96
C THR A 183 -2.75 -5.57 -0.50
N THR A 184 -3.21 -6.48 0.38
CA THR A 184 -2.89 -6.42 1.81
C THR A 184 -1.38 -6.23 2.06
N PRO A 185 -0.97 -5.37 3.01
CA PRO A 185 0.43 -5.28 3.43
C PRO A 185 0.87 -6.46 4.30
N LEU A 186 -0.06 -7.23 4.86
CA LEU A 186 0.23 -8.41 5.69
C LEU A 186 0.83 -9.56 4.84
N PRO A 187 1.73 -10.35 5.42
CA PRO A 187 2.35 -10.31 6.75
C PRO A 187 3.73 -9.62 6.76
N HIS A 188 3.92 -8.56 6.01
CA HIS A 188 5.20 -7.84 5.98
C HIS A 188 5.54 -7.26 7.36
N VAL A 189 6.84 -7.18 7.72
CA VAL A 189 7.23 -6.39 8.89
C VAL A 189 6.71 -4.97 8.74
N SER A 190 6.07 -4.45 9.74
CA SER A 190 6.47 -4.29 11.17
C SER A 190 5.84 -5.22 12.22
N LEU A 191 5.20 -6.31 11.91
CA LEU A 191 4.66 -7.26 12.90
C LEU A 191 3.76 -6.61 13.97
N GLN A 192 2.99 -5.62 13.60
CA GLN A 192 2.05 -4.92 14.48
C GLN A 192 0.67 -5.56 14.33
N ALA A 193 0.04 -5.91 15.44
CA ALA A 193 -1.36 -6.34 15.46
C ALA A 193 -2.05 -5.80 16.72
N PRO A 194 -3.31 -5.41 16.63
CA PRO A 194 -4.11 -5.12 17.82
C PRO A 194 -4.22 -6.34 18.74
N GLU A 195 -4.28 -6.12 20.05
CA GLU A 195 -4.33 -7.20 21.05
C GLU A 195 -5.43 -8.22 20.76
N ARG A 196 -6.58 -7.80 20.24
CA ARG A 196 -7.69 -8.70 19.86
C ARG A 196 -7.33 -9.76 18.80
N TRP A 197 -6.26 -9.54 18.01
CA TRP A 197 -5.78 -10.53 17.04
C TRP A 197 -4.61 -11.36 17.58
N VAL A 198 -3.96 -10.92 18.67
CA VAL A 198 -2.83 -11.63 19.29
C VAL A 198 -3.29 -12.73 20.24
N GLN A 199 -4.51 -12.62 20.77
CA GLN A 199 -5.09 -13.57 21.72
C GLN A 199 -5.74 -14.82 21.08
N HIS A 200 -5.66 -14.96 19.77
CA HIS A 200 -6.16 -16.09 18.99
C HIS A 200 -5.02 -16.90 18.39
#